data_8b69febec4a8e43473ddf9b7ef0a52d5
#
_entry.id   8b69febec4a8e43473ddf9b7ef0a52d5
#
_cell.length_a   1.000
_cell.length_b   1.000
_cell.length_c   1.000
_cell.angle_alpha   90.00
_cell.angle_beta   90.00
_cell.angle_gamma   90.00
#
_symmetry.space_group_name_H-M   'P 1'
#
loop_
_entity.id
_entity.type
_entity.pdbx_description
1 polymer ?
#
loop_
_entity_poly.entity_id
_entity_poly.type
_entity_poly.pdbx_seq_one_letter_code
_entity_poly.pdbx_strand_id
1 'polypeptide(L)'
;MHPSRRYCHIGACSAGALPSAAVASNPSLETKLTSLGGETRPLEEWLTTFHLASVVLDPYTNESSWVLKTAARILESLRGTDARVNFVVTADAEGAKAFLGPLTDAFLVYCDPDRAFVRALGLTQLPAFVFIRLDGTLQACAEGWNATEWREVAEQIATATAWISPTIPVAGDPGPFHGTPALG
;
A
#
# COMPACT_ATOMS: atom_id res chain seq x y z
N MET A 1 -53.78 27.98 41.64
CA MET A 1 -52.59 27.28 42.11
C MET A 1 -52.06 26.42 40.98
N HIS A 2 -50.99 26.86 40.31
CA HIS A 2 -50.37 26.17 39.20
C HIS A 2 -48.95 25.79 39.65
N PRO A 3 -48.48 24.53 39.56
CA PRO A 3 -47.10 24.19 39.87
C PRO A 3 -46.24 24.36 38.60
N SER A 4 -45.18 25.15 38.76
CA SER A 4 -44.12 25.39 37.79
C SER A 4 -43.39 24.10 37.44
N ARG A 5 -43.31 23.76 36.15
CA ARG A 5 -42.42 22.72 35.62
C ARG A 5 -41.03 23.33 35.41
N ARG A 6 -40.05 22.79 36.15
CA ARG A 6 -38.64 23.07 35.92
C ARG A 6 -38.17 22.27 34.71
N TYR A 7 -37.69 22.95 33.68
CA TYR A 7 -36.98 22.34 32.55
C TYR A 7 -35.56 22.01 33.01
N CYS A 8 -35.21 20.73 32.99
CA CYS A 8 -33.81 20.29 33.05
C CYS A 8 -33.13 20.58 31.72
N HIS A 9 -32.09 21.44 31.75
CA HIS A 9 -31.15 21.57 30.65
C HIS A 9 -30.33 20.28 30.54
N ILE A 10 -30.55 19.52 29.47
CA ILE A 10 -29.70 18.42 29.04
C ILE A 10 -28.49 19.05 28.37
N GLY A 11 -27.33 18.94 29.05
CA GLY A 11 -26.05 19.37 28.52
C GLY A 11 -25.75 18.64 27.17
N ALA A 12 -25.44 19.39 26.14
CA ALA A 12 -24.95 18.87 24.90
C ALA A 12 -23.62 18.14 25.14
N CYS A 13 -23.63 16.81 25.02
CA CYS A 13 -22.40 16.03 24.86
C CYS A 13 -21.74 16.47 23.57
N SER A 14 -20.61 17.15 23.71
CA SER A 14 -19.69 17.41 22.61
C SER A 14 -19.25 16.06 22.05
N ALA A 15 -19.72 15.71 20.88
CA ALA A 15 -19.22 14.57 20.12
C ALA A 15 -17.77 14.88 19.76
N GLY A 16 -16.85 14.24 20.47
CA GLY A 16 -15.43 14.25 20.09
C GLY A 16 -15.33 13.72 18.67
N ALA A 17 -14.85 14.53 17.75
CA ALA A 17 -14.50 14.11 16.40
C ALA A 17 -13.49 12.96 16.53
N LEU A 18 -13.86 11.79 16.06
CA LEU A 18 -12.92 10.68 15.87
C LEU A 18 -11.81 11.19 14.94
N PRO A 19 -10.53 10.88 15.21
CA PRO A 19 -9.48 11.23 14.26
C PRO A 19 -9.83 10.60 12.92
N SER A 20 -9.98 11.43 11.90
CA SER A 20 -10.14 11.00 10.52
C SER A 20 -8.93 10.11 10.20
N ALA A 21 -9.17 8.82 9.94
CA ALA A 21 -8.12 7.96 9.41
C ALA A 21 -7.53 8.67 8.18
N ALA A 22 -6.22 8.82 8.15
CA ALA A 22 -5.55 9.42 7.00
C ALA A 22 -5.89 8.57 5.78
N VAL A 23 -6.59 9.16 4.82
CA VAL A 23 -6.95 8.49 3.58
C VAL A 23 -5.74 8.59 2.66
N ALA A 24 -5.27 7.45 2.14
CA ALA A 24 -4.22 7.41 1.15
C ALA A 24 -4.54 8.36 -0.02
N SER A 25 -3.53 9.07 -0.50
CA SER A 25 -3.69 10.18 -1.45
C SER A 25 -2.82 10.01 -2.70
N ASN A 26 -3.16 10.74 -3.76
CA ASN A 26 -2.33 10.75 -4.96
C ASN A 26 -0.93 11.26 -4.64
N PRO A 27 0.12 10.50 -4.99
CA PRO A 27 1.49 10.94 -4.77
C PRO A 27 1.86 12.10 -5.72
N SER A 28 2.80 12.94 -5.31
CA SER A 28 3.42 13.88 -6.23
C SER A 28 4.18 13.11 -7.32
N LEU A 29 4.01 13.49 -8.58
CA LEU A 29 4.73 12.90 -9.70
C LEU A 29 6.26 13.16 -9.64
N GLU A 30 6.69 14.17 -8.89
CA GLU A 30 8.10 14.47 -8.65
C GLU A 30 8.72 13.59 -7.53
N THR A 31 7.90 12.77 -6.86
CA THR A 31 8.40 11.85 -5.82
C THR A 31 9.43 10.91 -6.43
N LYS A 32 10.63 10.91 -5.88
CA LYS A 32 11.74 10.09 -6.39
C LYS A 32 11.66 8.67 -5.85
N LEU A 33 11.83 7.72 -6.75
CA LEU A 33 12.04 6.31 -6.45
C LEU A 33 13.39 5.87 -6.95
N THR A 34 14.12 5.12 -6.13
CA THR A 34 15.44 4.58 -6.48
C THR A 34 15.30 3.08 -6.71
N SER A 35 15.66 2.60 -7.89
CA SER A 35 15.70 1.17 -8.17
C SER A 35 16.79 0.47 -7.37
N LEU A 36 16.69 -0.86 -7.22
CA LEU A 36 17.72 -1.67 -6.57
C LEU A 36 19.11 -1.54 -7.23
N GLY A 37 19.13 -1.20 -8.52
CA GLY A 37 20.36 -0.92 -9.28
C GLY A 37 20.95 0.47 -9.04
N GLY A 38 20.31 1.32 -8.22
CA GLY A 38 20.76 2.67 -7.89
C GLY A 38 20.26 3.77 -8.82
N GLU A 39 19.41 3.45 -9.80
CA GLU A 39 18.82 4.45 -10.69
C GLU A 39 17.69 5.18 -9.96
N THR A 40 17.81 6.49 -9.83
CA THR A 40 16.82 7.36 -9.19
C THR A 40 16.10 8.20 -10.23
N ARG A 41 14.78 8.08 -10.29
CA ARG A 41 13.91 8.86 -11.18
C ARG A 41 12.68 9.36 -10.46
N PRO A 42 12.05 10.45 -10.92
CA PRO A 42 10.73 10.86 -10.45
C PRO A 42 9.66 9.83 -10.86
N LEU A 43 8.57 9.80 -10.13
CA LEU A 43 7.47 8.85 -10.35
C LEU A 43 6.87 8.98 -11.76
N GLU A 44 6.80 10.20 -12.32
CA GLU A 44 6.32 10.43 -13.68
C GLU A 44 7.11 9.65 -14.75
N GLU A 45 8.42 9.50 -14.57
CA GLU A 45 9.26 8.72 -15.50
C GLU A 45 9.02 7.22 -15.36
N TRP A 46 8.74 6.73 -14.14
CA TRP A 46 8.38 5.34 -13.91
C TRP A 46 6.99 5.00 -14.46
N LEU A 47 6.09 5.97 -14.52
CA LEU A 47 4.73 5.84 -15.05
C LEU A 47 4.59 6.08 -16.56
N THR A 48 5.67 6.35 -17.29
CA THR A 48 5.62 6.74 -18.72
C THR A 48 4.88 5.73 -19.61
N THR A 49 5.02 4.43 -19.35
CA THR A 49 4.49 3.36 -20.20
C THR A 49 3.54 2.42 -19.47
N PHE A 50 3.76 2.22 -18.18
CA PHE A 50 3.06 1.22 -17.38
C PHE A 50 2.49 1.84 -16.12
N HIS A 51 1.32 1.34 -15.71
CA HIS A 51 0.83 1.53 -14.34
C HIS A 51 1.83 0.96 -13.34
N LEU A 52 1.75 1.35 -12.07
CA LEU A 52 2.51 0.72 -11.00
C LEU A 52 1.58 -0.08 -10.08
N ALA A 53 1.87 -1.35 -9.92
CA ALA A 53 1.27 -2.24 -8.93
C ALA A 53 2.35 -2.60 -7.91
N SER A 54 2.35 -1.91 -6.77
CA SER A 54 3.44 -1.96 -5.80
C SER A 54 2.99 -2.57 -4.48
N VAL A 55 3.78 -3.51 -3.96
CA VAL A 55 3.67 -3.91 -2.55
C VAL A 55 4.77 -3.22 -1.76
N VAL A 56 4.36 -2.39 -0.80
CA VAL A 56 5.25 -1.61 0.06
C VAL A 56 5.49 -2.38 1.35
N LEU A 57 6.75 -2.62 1.69
CA LEU A 57 7.19 -3.48 2.78
C LEU A 57 8.21 -2.78 3.68
N ASP A 58 8.11 -3.02 4.98
CA ASP A 58 9.13 -2.66 5.95
C ASP A 58 9.94 -3.91 6.34
N PRO A 59 11.23 -4.01 5.99
CA PRO A 59 12.03 -5.20 6.22
C PRO A 59 12.32 -5.46 7.71
N TYR A 60 12.05 -4.48 8.57
CA TYR A 60 12.30 -4.55 10.00
C TYR A 60 11.07 -4.98 10.82
N THR A 61 9.98 -5.35 10.14
CA THR A 61 8.72 -5.77 10.78
C THR A 61 8.35 -7.20 10.42
N ASN A 62 7.75 -7.92 11.36
CA ASN A 62 7.26 -9.28 11.13
C ASN A 62 6.11 -9.32 10.14
N GLU A 63 5.23 -8.32 10.17
CA GLU A 63 4.05 -8.20 9.34
C GLU A 63 4.40 -8.22 7.85
N SER A 64 5.46 -7.51 7.46
CA SER A 64 5.97 -7.54 6.10
C SER A 64 6.53 -8.92 5.70
N SER A 65 7.17 -9.60 6.65
CA SER A 65 7.69 -10.97 6.42
C SER A 65 6.54 -11.99 6.27
N TRP A 66 5.47 -11.86 7.06
CA TRP A 66 4.34 -12.79 7.02
C TRP A 66 3.60 -12.77 5.69
N VAL A 67 3.48 -11.59 5.06
CA VAL A 67 2.76 -11.44 3.79
C VAL A 67 3.64 -11.65 2.56
N LEU A 68 4.98 -11.70 2.71
CA LEU A 68 5.92 -11.66 1.60
C LEU A 68 5.65 -12.76 0.53
N LYS A 69 5.41 -13.98 0.96
CA LYS A 69 5.09 -15.11 0.05
C LYS A 69 3.79 -14.88 -0.71
N THR A 70 2.77 -14.41 -0.01
CA THR A 70 1.45 -14.10 -0.58
C THR A 70 1.56 -12.94 -1.56
N ALA A 71 2.27 -11.88 -1.20
CA ALA A 71 2.53 -10.72 -2.05
C ALA A 71 3.27 -11.12 -3.34
N ALA A 72 4.33 -11.94 -3.23
CA ALA A 72 5.07 -12.43 -4.39
C ALA A 72 4.17 -13.25 -5.34
N ARG A 73 3.31 -14.13 -4.81
CA ARG A 73 2.35 -14.91 -5.61
C ARG A 73 1.34 -14.01 -6.33
N ILE A 74 0.81 -13.00 -5.64
CA ILE A 74 -0.16 -12.06 -6.22
C ILE A 74 0.51 -11.25 -7.34
N LEU A 75 1.67 -10.66 -7.08
CA LEU A 75 2.41 -9.90 -8.09
C LEU A 75 2.81 -10.77 -9.29
N GLU A 76 3.20 -12.04 -9.07
CA GLU A 76 3.52 -12.97 -10.16
C GLU A 76 2.33 -13.20 -11.08
N SER A 77 1.13 -13.35 -10.55
CA SER A 77 -0.09 -13.55 -11.35
C SER A 77 -0.49 -12.31 -12.17
N LEU A 78 0.01 -11.14 -11.80
CA LEU A 78 -0.22 -9.86 -12.49
C LEU A 78 0.94 -9.46 -13.43
N ARG A 79 2.01 -10.26 -13.52
CA ARG A 79 3.23 -9.92 -14.28
C ARG A 79 2.99 -9.69 -15.79
N GLY A 80 1.98 -10.32 -16.36
CA GLY A 80 1.66 -10.18 -17.79
C GLY A 80 0.79 -8.97 -18.13
N THR A 81 0.45 -8.13 -17.15
CA THR A 81 -0.42 -6.97 -17.33
C THR A 81 0.36 -5.74 -17.83
N ASP A 82 -0.38 -4.72 -18.26
CA ASP A 82 0.18 -3.38 -18.53
C ASP A 82 0.47 -2.60 -17.23
N ALA A 83 0.61 -3.30 -16.11
CA ALA A 83 1.08 -2.76 -14.84
C ALA A 83 2.45 -3.33 -14.49
N ARG A 84 3.38 -2.45 -14.14
CA ARG A 84 4.70 -2.83 -13.65
C ARG A 84 4.57 -3.29 -12.21
N VAL A 85 4.60 -4.61 -12.02
CA VAL A 85 4.56 -5.23 -10.68
C VAL A 85 5.91 -5.10 -10.00
N ASN A 86 5.92 -4.64 -8.75
CA ASN A 86 7.16 -4.35 -8.04
C ASN A 86 7.00 -4.41 -6.52
N PHE A 87 8.14 -4.48 -5.84
CA PHE A 87 8.24 -4.23 -4.41
C PHE A 87 8.84 -2.86 -4.16
N VAL A 88 8.33 -2.15 -3.16
CA VAL A 88 8.97 -0.97 -2.58
C VAL A 88 9.36 -1.33 -1.14
N VAL A 89 10.64 -1.25 -0.83
CA VAL A 89 11.17 -1.62 0.50
C VAL A 89 11.69 -0.38 1.19
N THR A 90 11.25 -0.16 2.43
CA THR A 90 11.65 1.00 3.24
C THR A 90 13.04 0.85 3.85
N ALA A 91 14.01 0.44 3.01
CA ALA A 91 15.42 0.27 3.33
C ALA A 91 16.27 0.66 2.12
N ASP A 92 17.59 0.71 2.33
CA ASP A 92 18.55 0.82 1.26
C ASP A 92 18.66 -0.47 0.43
N ALA A 93 19.50 -0.47 -0.59
CA ALA A 93 19.66 -1.60 -1.50
C ALA A 93 20.18 -2.87 -0.80
N GLU A 94 21.01 -2.73 0.23
CA GLU A 94 21.55 -3.86 1.00
C GLU A 94 20.45 -4.49 1.86
N GLY A 95 19.71 -3.68 2.61
CA GLY A 95 18.57 -4.12 3.41
C GLY A 95 17.45 -4.74 2.57
N ALA A 96 17.15 -4.16 1.40
CA ALA A 96 16.17 -4.71 0.47
C ALA A 96 16.59 -6.09 -0.07
N LYS A 97 17.88 -6.25 -0.46
CA LYS A 97 18.42 -7.55 -0.90
C LYS A 97 18.41 -8.60 0.21
N ALA A 98 18.81 -8.22 1.42
CA ALA A 98 18.80 -9.12 2.57
C ALA A 98 17.40 -9.62 2.91
N PHE A 99 16.40 -8.75 2.80
CA PHE A 99 15.01 -9.06 3.12
C PHE A 99 14.31 -9.88 2.03
N LEU A 100 14.41 -9.46 0.76
CA LEU A 100 13.70 -10.09 -0.36
C LEU A 100 14.42 -11.35 -0.87
N GLY A 101 15.73 -11.47 -0.68
CA GLY A 101 16.51 -12.60 -1.19
C GLY A 101 16.33 -12.83 -2.70
N PRO A 102 15.99 -14.06 -3.13
CA PRO A 102 15.82 -14.41 -4.55
C PRO A 102 14.72 -13.62 -5.27
N LEU A 103 13.79 -13.00 -4.56
CA LEU A 103 12.73 -12.19 -5.18
C LEU A 103 13.29 -10.94 -5.88
N THR A 104 14.49 -10.49 -5.52
CA THR A 104 15.18 -9.39 -6.20
C THR A 104 15.55 -9.67 -7.65
N ASP A 105 15.74 -10.95 -7.99
CA ASP A 105 16.01 -11.38 -9.37
C ASP A 105 14.70 -11.57 -10.16
N ALA A 106 13.61 -11.80 -9.44
CA ALA A 106 12.31 -12.08 -10.04
C ALA A 106 11.46 -10.82 -10.26
N PHE A 107 11.61 -9.79 -9.43
CA PHE A 107 10.78 -8.60 -9.44
C PHE A 107 11.60 -7.31 -9.51
N LEU A 108 11.01 -6.28 -10.09
CA LEU A 108 11.51 -4.93 -9.94
C LEU A 108 11.38 -4.51 -8.47
N VAL A 109 12.45 -3.95 -7.93
CA VAL A 109 12.50 -3.49 -6.54
C VAL A 109 12.92 -2.02 -6.49
N TYR A 110 12.19 -1.24 -5.71
CA TYR A 110 12.54 0.13 -5.35
C TYR A 110 12.91 0.20 -3.87
N CYS A 111 13.89 1.04 -3.58
CA CYS A 111 14.37 1.34 -2.24
C CYS A 111 13.84 2.70 -1.79
N ASP A 112 13.21 2.77 -0.63
CA ASP A 112 12.63 3.99 -0.04
C ASP A 112 13.10 4.14 1.43
N PRO A 113 14.43 4.25 1.69
CA PRO A 113 14.96 4.31 3.06
C PRO A 113 14.44 5.53 3.83
N ASP A 114 14.23 6.63 3.14
CA ASP A 114 13.70 7.87 3.72
C ASP A 114 12.16 7.89 3.80
N ARG A 115 11.48 6.83 3.39
CA ARG A 115 10.02 6.73 3.34
C ARG A 115 9.33 7.87 2.56
N ALA A 116 10.00 8.38 1.53
CA ALA A 116 9.49 9.48 0.71
C ALA A 116 8.25 9.06 -0.08
N PHE A 117 8.25 7.86 -0.65
CA PHE A 117 7.12 7.28 -1.36
C PHE A 117 5.96 6.97 -0.41
N VAL A 118 6.26 6.38 0.76
CA VAL A 118 5.28 6.13 1.82
C VAL A 118 4.56 7.41 2.23
N ARG A 119 5.31 8.49 2.48
CA ARG A 119 4.73 9.81 2.82
C ARG A 119 3.94 10.42 1.68
N ALA A 120 4.43 10.31 0.45
CA ALA A 120 3.75 10.85 -0.72
C ALA A 120 2.37 10.21 -0.95
N LEU A 121 2.24 8.93 -0.64
CA LEU A 121 0.98 8.19 -0.68
C LEU A 121 0.10 8.40 0.56
N GLY A 122 0.62 9.00 1.62
CA GLY A 122 -0.09 9.15 2.89
C GLY A 122 -0.37 7.81 3.59
N LEU A 123 0.46 6.80 3.36
CA LEU A 123 0.29 5.50 4.01
C LEU A 123 0.51 5.61 5.52
N THR A 124 -0.37 4.99 6.26
CA THR A 124 -0.35 4.95 7.72
C THR A 124 0.18 3.64 8.28
N GLN A 125 0.04 2.56 7.53
CA GLN A 125 0.45 1.22 7.92
C GLN A 125 1.15 0.45 6.79
N LEU A 126 2.09 -0.41 7.15
CA LEU A 126 2.77 -1.36 6.26
C LEU A 126 2.62 -2.80 6.82
N PRO A 127 2.54 -3.82 5.94
CA PRO A 127 2.63 -3.76 4.48
C PRO A 127 1.46 -3.01 3.85
N ALA A 128 1.63 -2.55 2.58
CA ALA A 128 0.54 -1.98 1.82
C ALA A 128 0.59 -2.44 0.36
N PHE A 129 -0.57 -2.65 -0.25
CA PHE A 129 -0.70 -2.93 -1.68
C PHE A 129 -1.35 -1.74 -2.36
N VAL A 130 -0.67 -1.13 -3.32
CA VAL A 130 -1.11 0.10 -3.98
C VAL A 130 -1.11 -0.06 -5.50
N PHE A 131 -2.08 0.56 -6.14
CA PHE A 131 -2.20 0.64 -7.59
C PHE A 131 -2.24 2.10 -8.04
N ILE A 132 -1.21 2.53 -8.80
CA ILE A 132 -1.07 3.88 -9.31
C ILE A 132 -1.17 3.83 -10.84
N ARG A 133 -2.07 4.62 -11.39
CA ARG A 133 -2.28 4.73 -12.83
C ARG A 133 -1.19 5.55 -13.51
N LEU A 134 -1.12 5.46 -14.85
CA LEU A 134 -0.21 6.23 -15.70
C LEU A 134 -0.30 7.76 -15.47
N ASP A 135 -1.46 8.25 -15.09
CA ASP A 135 -1.70 9.67 -14.81
C ASP A 135 -1.29 10.09 -13.38
N GLY A 136 -0.70 9.17 -12.59
CA GLY A 136 -0.31 9.40 -11.22
C GLY A 136 -1.44 9.25 -10.18
N THR A 137 -2.64 8.89 -10.62
CA THR A 137 -3.77 8.68 -9.70
C THR A 137 -3.57 7.40 -8.90
N LEU A 138 -3.66 7.48 -7.57
CA LEU A 138 -3.79 6.33 -6.69
C LEU A 138 -5.20 5.75 -6.84
N GLN A 139 -5.34 4.70 -7.64
CA GLN A 139 -6.62 4.08 -7.96
C GLN A 139 -7.14 3.17 -6.85
N ALA A 140 -6.25 2.46 -6.18
CA ALA A 140 -6.58 1.55 -5.10
C ALA A 140 -5.43 1.42 -4.11
N CYS A 141 -5.78 1.21 -2.83
CA CYS A 141 -4.83 1.03 -1.73
C CYS A 141 -5.44 0.13 -0.66
N ALA A 142 -4.64 -0.80 -0.15
CA ALA A 142 -4.97 -1.63 1.01
C ALA A 142 -3.77 -1.65 1.96
N GLU A 143 -3.98 -1.30 3.23
CA GLU A 143 -2.97 -1.23 4.28
C GLU A 143 -3.12 -2.39 5.27
N GLY A 144 -2.01 -2.94 5.77
CA GLY A 144 -1.99 -4.19 6.50
C GLY A 144 -2.24 -5.38 5.57
N TRP A 145 -2.74 -6.49 6.14
CA TRP A 145 -3.18 -7.64 5.36
C TRP A 145 -4.63 -7.96 5.67
N ASN A 146 -5.48 -7.70 4.70
CA ASN A 146 -6.87 -8.15 4.64
C ASN A 146 -7.13 -8.70 3.24
N ALA A 147 -7.46 -9.98 3.16
CA ALA A 147 -7.63 -10.68 1.88
C ALA A 147 -8.72 -10.03 0.99
N THR A 148 -9.77 -9.46 1.58
CA THR A 148 -10.83 -8.77 0.83
C THR A 148 -10.30 -7.49 0.21
N GLU A 149 -9.62 -6.65 0.97
CA GLU A 149 -9.08 -5.38 0.50
C GLU A 149 -7.97 -5.59 -0.54
N TRP A 150 -7.07 -6.56 -0.33
CA TRP A 150 -6.04 -6.89 -1.31
C TRP A 150 -6.63 -7.46 -2.60
N ARG A 151 -7.71 -8.24 -2.51
CA ARG A 151 -8.44 -8.70 -3.68
C ARG A 151 -9.06 -7.53 -4.45
N GLU A 152 -9.65 -6.55 -3.77
CA GLU A 152 -10.20 -5.35 -4.39
C GLU A 152 -9.13 -4.56 -5.16
N VAL A 153 -7.93 -4.39 -4.60
CA VAL A 153 -6.79 -3.78 -5.32
C VAL A 153 -6.44 -4.58 -6.57
N ALA A 154 -6.32 -5.92 -6.44
CA ALA A 154 -6.00 -6.78 -7.58
C ALA A 154 -7.09 -6.77 -8.67
N GLU A 155 -8.36 -6.68 -8.30
CA GLU A 155 -9.50 -6.54 -9.23
C GLU A 155 -9.46 -5.19 -9.97
N GLN A 156 -9.06 -4.10 -9.31
CA GLN A 156 -8.87 -2.80 -9.95
C GLN A 156 -7.73 -2.85 -10.99
N ILE A 157 -6.62 -3.53 -10.68
CA ILE A 157 -5.51 -3.75 -11.63
C ILE A 157 -6.01 -4.58 -12.81
N ALA A 158 -6.65 -5.71 -12.56
CA ALA A 158 -7.17 -6.61 -13.59
C ALA A 158 -8.16 -5.90 -14.52
N THR A 159 -9.06 -5.09 -13.96
CA THR A 159 -10.02 -4.30 -14.73
C THR A 159 -9.33 -3.25 -15.60
N ALA A 160 -8.36 -2.51 -15.04
CA ALA A 160 -7.64 -1.45 -15.77
C ALA A 160 -6.77 -1.99 -16.90
N THR A 161 -6.29 -3.25 -16.79
CA THR A 161 -5.37 -3.89 -17.73
C THR A 161 -6.02 -4.99 -18.57
N ALA A 162 -7.35 -5.16 -18.48
CA ALA A 162 -8.09 -6.25 -19.14
C ALA A 162 -7.52 -7.65 -18.86
N TRP A 163 -7.11 -7.90 -17.62
CA TRP A 163 -6.47 -9.13 -17.16
C TRP A 163 -7.37 -9.97 -16.25
N ILE A 164 -6.94 -11.18 -15.94
CA ILE A 164 -7.64 -12.06 -15.01
C ILE A 164 -7.20 -11.72 -13.57
N SER A 165 -8.17 -11.46 -12.70
CA SER A 165 -7.89 -11.22 -11.29
C SER A 165 -7.35 -12.47 -10.59
N PRO A 166 -6.29 -12.37 -9.78
CA PRO A 166 -5.78 -13.49 -9.00
C PRO A 166 -6.77 -13.93 -7.91
N THR A 167 -6.77 -15.22 -7.59
CA THR A 167 -7.52 -15.72 -6.43
C THR A 167 -6.86 -15.28 -5.13
N ILE A 168 -7.60 -14.53 -4.29
CA ILE A 168 -7.20 -14.06 -2.97
C ILE A 168 -8.39 -14.23 -2.01
N PRO A 169 -8.23 -14.89 -0.85
CA PRO A 169 -7.05 -15.64 -0.42
C PRO A 169 -6.97 -17.04 -1.05
N VAL A 170 -5.82 -17.69 -0.87
CA VAL A 170 -5.65 -19.12 -1.12
C VAL A 170 -5.20 -19.82 0.16
N ALA A 171 -5.24 -21.16 0.16
CA ALA A 171 -4.73 -21.94 1.28
C ALA A 171 -3.22 -21.65 1.48
N GLY A 172 -2.86 -21.30 2.72
CA GLY A 172 -1.49 -20.94 3.11
C GLY A 172 -1.25 -19.43 3.18
N ASP A 173 -2.19 -18.60 2.75
CA ASP A 173 -2.12 -17.15 3.04
C ASP A 173 -2.30 -16.91 4.55
N PRO A 174 -1.68 -15.87 5.13
CA PRO A 174 -1.82 -15.56 6.55
C PRO A 174 -3.26 -15.16 6.91
N GLY A 175 -3.61 -15.28 8.18
CA GLY A 175 -4.83 -14.64 8.71
C GLY A 175 -4.72 -13.11 8.63
N PRO A 176 -5.86 -12.39 8.66
CA PRO A 176 -5.83 -10.92 8.57
C PRO A 176 -5.11 -10.30 9.76
N PHE A 177 -4.36 -9.22 9.50
CA PHE A 177 -3.71 -8.43 10.54
C PHE A 177 -3.63 -6.95 10.15
N HIS A 178 -3.63 -6.10 11.14
CA HIS A 178 -3.28 -4.69 10.96
C HIS A 178 -1.78 -4.58 10.66
N GLY A 179 -1.41 -3.58 9.88
CA GLY A 179 0.01 -3.29 9.64
C GLY A 179 0.70 -2.68 10.85
N THR A 180 1.98 -2.40 10.68
CA THR A 180 2.78 -1.59 11.59
C THR A 180 2.80 -0.13 11.11
N PRO A 181 3.05 0.86 12.00
CA PRO A 181 3.12 2.26 11.59
C PRO A 181 4.06 2.48 10.41
N ALA A 182 3.56 3.11 9.35
CA ALA A 182 4.30 3.27 8.09
C ALA A 182 5.48 4.24 8.20
N LEU A 183 5.48 5.14 9.16
CA LEU A 183 6.53 6.13 9.36
C LEU A 183 7.50 5.79 10.51
N GLY A 184 7.30 4.65 11.18
CA GLY A 184 8.16 4.19 12.26
C GLY A 184 7.84 4.79 13.61
#